data_e65c4f8b290d1c4088d748cda56daecd
#
_entry.id   e65c4f8b290d1c4088d748cda56daecd
#
_cell.length_a   1.000
_cell.length_b   1.000
_cell.length_c   1.000
_cell.angle_alpha   90.00
_cell.angle_beta   90.00
_cell.angle_gamma   90.00
#
_symmetry.space_group_name_H-M   'P 1'
#
loop_
_entity.id
_entity.type
_entity.pdbx_description
1 polymer ?
#
loop_
_entity_poly.entity_id
_entity_poly.type
_entity_poly.pdbx_seq_one_letter_code
_entity_poly.pdbx_strand_id
1 'polypeptide(L)'
;MTEKKNLSCSFCGKNREAVDKLIAGPSVYICNECITLSYNIIVTDKPSKDSDSLSLENLPQPLEIKKFLDEYIVGHENAKELFAVSAYNHYKRIFYPEQDEIELEKSNILLVGPTGTGKTLFAKTLAKKLNVPFAIADATTLTEAGYVGDDVESVIERLLTLADYDIDLAQRGIVYIDEVDKKARRSESNVATRDVSGEGVQQALLRLVEGTIIKVKLGNGKKYSEDFIEFDTSNVLFILGGAFVGVEKTIERRLTKSSTIGFNATVIDADAKNNLLSKLLPEDVIDYGLIPELVGRLPILISLENLTEGQLRQVLSVKNNSVDQVKTLLAIDKIELEFTEKFYSDVAKIAIKQKLGARSVKSIVEYSVMNIMYRAPELQKSGVTRVVFDNYPISLDKVPTLVYSDGNTHTDTEYKIYRGLNEKATLE
;
A
#
# COMPACT_ATOMS: atom_id res chain seq x y z
N MET A 1 -39.22 60.06 -6.45
CA MET A 1 -37.88 60.03 -5.79
C MET A 1 -37.75 58.71 -5.07
N THR A 2 -37.07 57.81 -5.68
CA THR A 2 -36.82 56.46 -5.10
C THR A 2 -35.64 56.54 -4.13
N GLU A 3 -35.91 56.35 -2.83
CA GLU A 3 -34.88 56.25 -1.79
C GLU A 3 -33.91 55.09 -2.15
N LYS A 4 -32.68 55.42 -2.47
CA LYS A 4 -31.60 54.45 -2.52
C LYS A 4 -31.38 53.89 -1.10
N LYS A 5 -31.96 52.73 -0.80
CA LYS A 5 -31.61 52.02 0.42
C LYS A 5 -30.09 51.76 0.39
N ASN A 6 -29.36 52.41 1.30
CA ASN A 6 -27.95 52.16 1.52
C ASN A 6 -27.81 50.71 2.01
N LEU A 7 -27.44 49.79 1.12
CA LEU A 7 -27.20 48.42 1.43
C LEU A 7 -25.83 48.29 2.14
N SER A 8 -25.83 47.80 3.38
CA SER A 8 -24.63 47.61 4.17
C SER A 8 -24.52 46.18 4.65
N CYS A 9 -23.30 45.71 4.91
CA CYS A 9 -23.03 44.42 5.47
C CYS A 9 -23.60 44.33 6.90
N SER A 10 -24.45 43.33 7.17
CA SER A 10 -25.09 43.14 8.48
C SER A 10 -24.09 42.68 9.56
N PHE A 11 -22.88 42.24 9.19
CA PHE A 11 -21.83 41.78 10.12
C PHE A 11 -20.87 42.91 10.50
N CYS A 12 -20.34 43.68 9.55
CA CYS A 12 -19.33 44.71 9.84
C CYS A 12 -19.82 46.14 9.58
N GLY A 13 -21.05 46.32 9.06
CA GLY A 13 -21.63 47.63 8.80
C GLY A 13 -21.09 48.39 7.59
N LYS A 14 -20.08 47.88 6.87
CA LYS A 14 -19.53 48.51 5.67
C LYS A 14 -20.56 48.62 4.56
N ASN A 15 -20.65 49.78 3.90
CA ASN A 15 -21.55 50.03 2.79
C ASN A 15 -21.08 49.28 1.53
N ARG A 16 -22.01 49.03 0.59
CA ARG A 16 -21.75 48.34 -0.68
C ARG A 16 -20.57 48.92 -1.48
N GLU A 17 -20.36 50.21 -1.38
CA GLU A 17 -19.31 50.96 -2.11
C GLU A 17 -17.90 50.74 -1.47
N ALA A 18 -17.85 50.25 -0.23
CA ALA A 18 -16.64 50.00 0.53
C ALA A 18 -16.18 48.51 0.54
N VAL A 19 -16.84 47.65 -0.24
CA VAL A 19 -16.56 46.20 -0.30
C VAL A 19 -16.68 45.70 -1.76
N ASP A 20 -15.88 44.74 -2.14
CA ASP A 20 -15.87 44.22 -3.51
C ASP A 20 -17.17 43.49 -3.87
N LYS A 21 -17.70 42.71 -2.94
CA LYS A 21 -18.93 41.93 -3.12
C LYS A 21 -19.78 41.96 -1.87
N LEU A 22 -21.10 42.12 -2.07
CA LEU A 22 -22.10 42.01 -1.01
C LEU A 22 -23.12 40.95 -1.42
N ILE A 23 -23.23 39.88 -0.64
CA ILE A 23 -24.15 38.77 -0.88
C ILE A 23 -25.42 39.02 -0.07
N ALA A 24 -26.58 38.91 -0.74
CA ALA A 24 -27.87 39.10 -0.12
C ALA A 24 -28.47 37.78 0.38
N GLY A 25 -28.96 37.77 1.60
CA GLY A 25 -29.80 36.72 2.21
C GLY A 25 -31.23 37.23 2.45
N PRO A 26 -32.12 36.42 3.01
CA PRO A 26 -33.55 36.75 3.16
C PRO A 26 -33.89 38.01 4.00
N SER A 27 -32.96 38.65 4.66
CA SER A 27 -33.14 39.94 5.35
C SER A 27 -31.80 40.51 5.82
N VAL A 28 -30.71 39.99 5.30
CA VAL A 28 -29.33 40.30 5.72
C VAL A 28 -28.41 40.38 4.52
N TYR A 29 -27.31 41.10 4.68
CA TYR A 29 -26.25 41.20 3.68
C TYR A 29 -24.93 40.85 4.35
N ILE A 30 -24.05 40.11 3.65
CA ILE A 30 -22.71 39.81 4.11
C ILE A 30 -21.68 40.16 3.04
N CYS A 31 -20.58 40.83 3.42
CA CYS A 31 -19.52 41.19 2.48
C CYS A 31 -18.49 40.07 2.34
N ASN A 32 -17.71 40.10 1.23
CA ASN A 32 -16.62 39.17 0.97
C ASN A 32 -15.61 39.12 2.10
N GLU A 33 -15.24 40.24 2.73
CA GLU A 33 -14.29 40.26 3.86
C GLU A 33 -14.84 39.51 5.09
N CYS A 34 -16.13 39.72 5.44
CA CYS A 34 -16.73 38.94 6.55
C CYS A 34 -16.89 37.47 6.25
N ILE A 35 -17.13 37.09 4.98
CA ILE A 35 -17.16 35.69 4.59
C ILE A 35 -15.78 35.06 4.76
N THR A 36 -14.73 35.71 4.28
CA THR A 36 -13.35 35.23 4.43
C THR A 36 -12.97 35.14 5.92
N LEU A 37 -13.31 36.15 6.73
CA LEU A 37 -13.06 36.12 8.16
C LEU A 37 -13.81 34.97 8.85
N SER A 38 -15.10 34.79 8.54
CA SER A 38 -15.91 33.71 9.11
C SER A 38 -15.42 32.34 8.64
N TYR A 39 -15.01 32.20 7.40
CA TYR A 39 -14.41 30.97 6.86
C TYR A 39 -13.10 30.63 7.60
N ASN A 40 -12.22 31.63 7.79
CA ASN A 40 -10.98 31.43 8.52
C ASN A 40 -11.24 31.02 9.98
N ILE A 41 -12.21 31.63 10.67
CA ILE A 41 -12.59 31.25 12.03
C ILE A 41 -13.12 29.81 12.06
N ILE A 42 -14.02 29.43 11.14
CA ILE A 42 -14.58 28.08 11.07
C ILE A 42 -13.49 27.03 10.74
N VAL A 43 -12.51 27.40 9.92
CA VAL A 43 -11.40 26.52 9.56
C VAL A 43 -10.39 26.44 10.71
N THR A 44 -10.15 27.53 11.44
CA THR A 44 -9.28 27.52 12.64
C THR A 44 -9.96 26.96 13.89
N ASP A 45 -11.32 27.04 13.99
CA ASP A 45 -12.11 26.43 15.06
C ASP A 45 -12.48 24.96 14.81
N LYS A 46 -12.09 24.35 13.68
CA LYS A 46 -12.00 22.90 13.66
C LYS A 46 -11.03 22.54 14.78
N PRO A 47 -11.45 21.68 15.77
CA PRO A 47 -10.54 21.25 16.82
C PRO A 47 -9.27 20.83 16.11
N SER A 48 -8.20 21.53 16.42
CA SER A 48 -6.92 21.34 15.77
C SER A 48 -6.64 19.83 15.80
N LYS A 49 -6.62 19.18 14.63
CA LYS A 49 -6.01 17.86 14.48
C LYS A 49 -4.50 17.92 14.80
N ASP A 50 -4.06 19.06 15.36
CA ASP A 50 -2.66 19.36 15.68
C ASP A 50 -2.09 18.49 16.79
N SER A 51 -2.95 17.83 17.60
CA SER A 51 -2.46 16.80 18.54
C SER A 51 -2.09 15.49 17.87
N ASP A 52 -2.53 15.26 16.60
CA ASP A 52 -2.27 14.04 15.84
C ASP A 52 -1.36 14.27 14.62
N SER A 53 -0.93 15.52 14.36
CA SER A 53 -0.02 15.82 13.26
C SER A 53 1.38 15.30 13.58
N LEU A 54 2.01 14.62 12.64
CA LEU A 54 3.37 14.11 12.79
C LEU A 54 4.36 15.27 12.99
N SER A 55 5.15 15.20 14.04
CA SER A 55 6.20 16.18 14.40
C SER A 55 7.44 15.46 14.93
N LEU A 56 8.55 16.16 15.10
CA LEU A 56 9.77 15.56 15.63
C LEU A 56 9.58 14.94 17.02
N GLU A 57 8.72 15.55 17.85
CA GLU A 57 8.47 15.12 19.23
C GLU A 57 7.64 13.83 19.30
N ASN A 58 6.70 13.64 18.35
CA ASN A 58 5.81 12.48 18.32
C ASN A 58 6.18 11.47 17.21
N LEU A 59 7.31 11.66 16.51
CA LEU A 59 7.78 10.74 15.49
C LEU A 59 8.13 9.39 16.14
N PRO A 60 7.43 8.29 15.78
CA PRO A 60 7.68 6.98 16.38
C PRO A 60 9.09 6.51 16.05
N GLN A 61 9.80 6.00 17.07
CA GLN A 61 11.16 5.50 16.92
C GLN A 61 11.20 4.22 16.04
N PRO A 62 12.34 3.87 15.42
CA PRO A 62 12.46 2.70 14.57
C PRO A 62 11.97 1.40 15.22
N LEU A 63 12.25 1.22 16.50
CA LEU A 63 11.79 0.06 17.26
C LEU A 63 10.26 0.00 17.39
N GLU A 64 9.61 1.15 17.54
CA GLU A 64 8.14 1.24 17.62
C GLU A 64 7.50 0.99 16.25
N ILE A 65 8.12 1.50 15.18
CA ILE A 65 7.70 1.23 13.80
C ILE A 65 7.81 -0.28 13.54
N LYS A 66 8.96 -0.91 13.88
CA LYS A 66 9.15 -2.35 13.70
C LYS A 66 8.12 -3.15 14.48
N LYS A 67 7.89 -2.85 15.77
CA LYS A 67 6.87 -3.52 16.58
C LYS A 67 5.48 -3.43 15.95
N PHE A 68 5.13 -2.27 15.40
CA PHE A 68 3.86 -2.11 14.72
C PHE A 68 3.78 -2.92 13.42
N LEU A 69 4.89 -3.01 12.66
CA LEU A 69 4.97 -3.88 11.49
C LEU A 69 4.81 -5.36 11.88
N ASP A 70 5.38 -5.80 13.02
CA ASP A 70 5.29 -7.16 13.52
C ASP A 70 3.84 -7.59 13.84
N GLU A 71 2.95 -6.65 14.17
CA GLU A 71 1.52 -6.94 14.38
C GLU A 71 0.80 -7.39 13.10
N TYR A 72 1.27 -6.99 11.93
CA TYR A 72 0.60 -7.20 10.63
C TYR A 72 1.39 -8.07 9.65
N ILE A 73 2.71 -8.11 9.79
CA ILE A 73 3.63 -8.73 8.82
C ILE A 73 4.45 -9.81 9.50
N VAL A 74 4.39 -11.00 8.95
CA VAL A 74 5.15 -12.17 9.44
C VAL A 74 6.48 -12.28 8.73
N GLY A 75 7.54 -12.61 9.46
CA GLY A 75 8.89 -12.79 8.93
C GLY A 75 9.56 -11.50 8.49
N HIS A 76 10.58 -11.60 7.64
CA HIS A 76 11.30 -10.46 7.07
C HIS A 76 11.95 -9.53 8.11
N GLU A 77 12.55 -10.08 9.17
CA GLU A 77 13.04 -9.31 10.31
C GLU A 77 14.02 -8.20 9.90
N ASN A 78 15.06 -8.55 9.10
CA ASN A 78 16.03 -7.56 8.61
C ASN A 78 15.37 -6.49 7.71
N ALA A 79 14.41 -6.90 6.86
CA ALA A 79 13.69 -5.97 6.01
C ALA A 79 12.86 -4.98 6.82
N LYS A 80 12.19 -5.42 7.89
CA LYS A 80 11.42 -4.54 8.80
C LYS A 80 12.31 -3.54 9.51
N GLU A 81 13.51 -3.96 9.95
CA GLU A 81 14.48 -3.07 10.59
C GLU A 81 14.98 -1.99 9.63
N LEU A 82 15.44 -2.39 8.44
CA LEU A 82 15.88 -1.44 7.42
C LEU A 82 14.76 -0.48 7.02
N PHE A 83 13.55 -0.99 6.83
CA PHE A 83 12.39 -0.20 6.46
C PHE A 83 12.00 0.80 7.54
N ALA A 84 12.02 0.38 8.81
CA ALA A 84 11.72 1.24 9.95
C ALA A 84 12.74 2.37 10.13
N VAL A 85 14.04 2.06 10.00
CA VAL A 85 15.12 3.07 10.07
C VAL A 85 15.02 4.04 8.91
N SER A 86 14.77 3.55 7.68
CA SER A 86 14.68 4.39 6.48
C SER A 86 13.51 5.37 6.58
N ALA A 87 12.35 4.90 7.03
CA ALA A 87 11.18 5.73 7.26
C ALA A 87 11.43 6.79 8.34
N TYR A 88 12.01 6.38 9.47
CA TYR A 88 12.35 7.30 10.56
C TYR A 88 13.31 8.40 10.10
N ASN A 89 14.36 8.05 9.36
CA ASN A 89 15.34 9.01 8.85
C ASN A 89 14.71 9.98 7.83
N HIS A 90 13.82 9.49 6.98
CA HIS A 90 13.08 10.34 6.03
C HIS A 90 12.28 11.42 6.76
N TYR A 91 11.46 11.04 7.76
CA TYR A 91 10.66 12.01 8.50
C TYR A 91 11.50 12.88 9.43
N LYS A 92 12.57 12.35 10.02
CA LYS A 92 13.52 13.13 10.79
C LYS A 92 14.15 14.24 9.94
N ARG A 93 14.50 13.97 8.68
CA ARG A 93 15.00 14.98 7.73
C ARG A 93 13.98 16.10 7.50
N ILE A 94 12.69 15.76 7.33
CA ILE A 94 11.62 16.75 7.09
C ILE A 94 11.43 17.69 8.29
N PHE A 95 11.54 17.17 9.52
CA PHE A 95 11.28 17.95 10.73
C PHE A 95 12.54 18.58 11.35
N TYR A 96 13.72 18.23 10.83
CA TYR A 96 14.97 18.81 11.31
C TYR A 96 15.18 20.18 10.68
N PRO A 97 15.27 21.27 11.47
CA PRO A 97 15.56 22.57 10.91
C PRO A 97 16.98 22.59 10.34
N GLU A 98 17.12 23.10 9.13
CA GLU A 98 18.42 23.33 8.50
C GLU A 98 19.22 24.35 9.36
N GLN A 99 20.10 23.86 10.22
CA GLN A 99 20.96 24.70 11.08
C GLN A 99 22.43 24.56 10.74
N ASP A 100 22.81 23.56 9.95
CA ASP A 100 24.19 23.25 9.59
C ASP A 100 24.41 23.28 8.08
N GLU A 101 25.65 23.43 7.65
CA GLU A 101 26.08 23.39 6.24
C GLU A 101 25.86 22.00 5.57
N ILE A 102 25.21 21.04 6.26
CA ILE A 102 24.98 19.68 5.78
C ILE A 102 23.57 19.56 5.26
N GLU A 103 23.44 19.41 3.95
CA GLU A 103 22.17 19.07 3.28
C GLU A 103 21.89 17.56 3.43
N LEU A 104 20.75 17.23 4.03
CA LEU A 104 20.30 15.84 4.20
C LEU A 104 19.57 15.36 2.92
N GLU A 105 20.19 14.46 2.20
CA GLU A 105 19.59 13.90 0.99
C GLU A 105 18.34 13.06 1.25
N LYS A 106 17.43 13.07 0.27
CA LYS A 106 16.22 12.27 0.27
C LYS A 106 16.55 10.79 0.05
N SER A 107 15.98 9.90 0.87
CA SER A 107 16.15 8.45 0.76
C SER A 107 14.82 7.77 0.42
N ASN A 108 14.68 7.33 -0.83
CA ASN A 108 13.53 6.53 -1.25
C ASN A 108 13.87 5.03 -1.16
N ILE A 109 12.83 4.18 -1.19
CA ILE A 109 12.96 2.75 -0.90
C ILE A 109 12.57 1.93 -2.12
N LEU A 110 13.35 0.89 -2.43
CA LEU A 110 12.96 -0.13 -3.41
C LEU A 110 12.73 -1.46 -2.69
N LEU A 111 11.49 -2.00 -2.77
CA LEU A 111 11.11 -3.31 -2.25
C LEU A 111 11.15 -4.33 -3.38
N VAL A 112 12.03 -5.31 -3.27
CA VAL A 112 12.21 -6.39 -4.25
C VAL A 112 11.79 -7.72 -3.64
N GLY A 113 10.97 -8.49 -4.34
CA GLY A 113 10.60 -9.82 -3.86
C GLY A 113 9.37 -10.40 -4.53
N PRO A 114 9.15 -11.72 -4.45
CA PRO A 114 8.07 -12.42 -5.10
C PRO A 114 6.69 -11.84 -4.79
N THR A 115 5.72 -12.15 -5.64
CA THR A 115 4.32 -11.78 -5.40
C THR A 115 3.80 -12.46 -4.13
N GLY A 116 3.05 -11.71 -3.30
CA GLY A 116 2.48 -12.25 -2.06
C GLY A 116 3.42 -12.24 -0.85
N THR A 117 4.60 -11.61 -0.92
CA THR A 117 5.52 -11.42 0.22
C THR A 117 5.17 -10.24 1.12
N GLY A 118 4.21 -9.40 0.73
CA GLY A 118 3.72 -8.29 1.55
C GLY A 118 4.26 -6.90 1.20
N LYS A 119 4.92 -6.69 0.06
CA LYS A 119 5.48 -5.38 -0.35
C LYS A 119 4.51 -4.21 -0.13
N THR A 120 3.33 -4.27 -0.71
CA THR A 120 2.29 -3.24 -0.55
C THR A 120 1.82 -3.11 0.91
N LEU A 121 1.81 -4.22 1.67
CA LEU A 121 1.41 -4.22 3.07
C LEU A 121 2.43 -3.49 3.95
N PHE A 122 3.73 -3.60 3.66
CA PHE A 122 4.79 -2.83 4.34
C PHE A 122 4.50 -1.32 4.24
N ALA A 123 4.31 -0.81 3.01
CA ALA A 123 4.06 0.62 2.78
C ALA A 123 2.75 1.10 3.42
N LYS A 124 1.67 0.32 3.27
CA LYS A 124 0.36 0.63 3.85
C LYS A 124 0.38 0.65 5.39
N THR A 125 1.09 -0.32 6.00
CA THR A 125 1.20 -0.42 7.46
C THR A 125 2.03 0.73 8.02
N LEU A 126 3.10 1.14 7.33
CA LEU A 126 3.89 2.31 7.70
C LEU A 126 3.05 3.58 7.68
N ALA A 127 2.34 3.84 6.57
CA ALA A 127 1.47 5.01 6.44
C ALA A 127 0.40 5.06 7.55
N LYS A 128 -0.15 3.90 7.91
CA LYS A 128 -1.10 3.78 9.03
C LYS A 128 -0.45 4.11 10.37
N LYS A 129 0.80 3.65 10.63
CA LYS A 129 1.52 3.95 11.87
C LYS A 129 1.84 5.42 12.01
N LEU A 130 2.20 6.07 10.90
CA LEU A 130 2.60 7.48 10.85
C LEU A 130 1.41 8.43 10.70
N ASN A 131 0.21 7.90 10.44
CA ASN A 131 -1.01 8.67 10.19
C ASN A 131 -0.84 9.70 9.07
N VAL A 132 -0.23 9.31 7.95
CA VAL A 132 0.02 10.15 6.78
C VAL A 132 -0.78 9.69 5.56
N PRO A 133 -1.09 10.59 4.60
CA PRO A 133 -1.73 10.22 3.34
C PRO A 133 -0.93 9.14 2.59
N PHE A 134 -1.63 8.18 1.99
CA PHE A 134 -1.02 7.03 1.33
C PHE A 134 -1.62 6.78 -0.04
N ALA A 135 -0.90 7.09 -1.11
CA ALA A 135 -1.32 6.80 -2.48
C ALA A 135 -0.64 5.53 -3.02
N ILE A 136 -1.41 4.75 -3.80
CA ILE A 136 -0.92 3.56 -4.50
C ILE A 136 -1.10 3.78 -5.99
N ALA A 137 -0.05 3.45 -6.76
CA ALA A 137 -0.10 3.36 -8.22
C ALA A 137 0.48 2.03 -8.69
N ASP A 138 0.03 1.60 -9.85
CA ASP A 138 0.60 0.46 -10.57
C ASP A 138 1.43 1.01 -11.75
N ALA A 139 2.72 0.70 -11.76
CA ALA A 139 3.61 1.20 -12.82
C ALA A 139 3.15 0.75 -14.21
N THR A 140 2.42 -0.37 -14.34
CA THR A 140 1.94 -0.88 -15.64
C THR A 140 0.93 0.08 -16.29
N THR A 141 0.12 0.79 -15.49
CA THR A 141 -0.86 1.76 -15.98
C THR A 141 -0.27 3.13 -16.30
N LEU A 142 0.94 3.42 -15.79
CA LEU A 142 1.59 4.70 -15.98
C LEU A 142 2.22 4.80 -17.38
N THR A 143 2.09 5.97 -17.99
CA THR A 143 2.65 6.31 -19.30
C THR A 143 3.39 7.64 -19.26
N GLU A 144 4.26 7.87 -20.25
CA GLU A 144 4.87 9.18 -20.46
C GLU A 144 3.79 10.20 -20.88
N ALA A 145 3.89 11.43 -20.41
CA ALA A 145 2.93 12.49 -20.68
C ALA A 145 2.63 12.63 -22.18
N GLY A 146 1.33 12.66 -22.53
CA GLY A 146 0.86 12.77 -23.91
C GLY A 146 0.54 11.46 -24.62
N TYR A 147 0.69 10.32 -23.95
CA TYR A 147 0.27 8.99 -24.45
C TYR A 147 -1.00 8.50 -23.73
N VAL A 148 -1.61 7.44 -24.27
CA VAL A 148 -2.84 6.85 -23.69
C VAL A 148 -2.46 6.07 -22.43
N GLY A 149 -2.94 6.53 -21.28
CA GLY A 149 -2.71 5.95 -19.94
C GLY A 149 -2.74 7.06 -18.88
N ASP A 150 -2.45 6.69 -17.65
CA ASP A 150 -2.33 7.65 -16.54
C ASP A 150 -0.94 8.31 -16.60
N ASP A 151 -0.87 9.63 -16.60
CA ASP A 151 0.40 10.34 -16.45
C ASP A 151 1.01 10.04 -15.08
N VAL A 152 2.35 10.04 -14.99
CA VAL A 152 3.05 9.72 -13.73
C VAL A 152 2.66 10.72 -12.62
N GLU A 153 2.37 11.97 -12.96
CA GLU A 153 1.91 13.02 -12.05
C GLU A 153 0.52 12.76 -11.46
N SER A 154 -0.30 11.92 -12.10
CA SER A 154 -1.64 11.53 -11.58
C SER A 154 -1.59 10.86 -10.20
N VAL A 155 -0.44 10.26 -9.86
CA VAL A 155 -0.22 9.66 -8.54
C VAL A 155 -0.22 10.72 -7.44
N ILE A 156 0.32 11.91 -7.73
CA ILE A 156 0.34 13.05 -6.79
C ILE A 156 -1.05 13.68 -6.68
N GLU A 157 -1.82 13.75 -7.76
CA GLU A 157 -3.24 14.16 -7.71
C GLU A 157 -4.05 13.25 -6.77
N ARG A 158 -3.81 11.94 -6.86
CA ARG A 158 -4.41 10.96 -5.96
C ARG A 158 -3.98 11.16 -4.50
N LEU A 159 -2.69 11.42 -4.26
CA LEU A 159 -2.16 11.72 -2.92
C LEU A 159 -2.81 12.98 -2.33
N LEU A 160 -2.91 14.04 -3.13
CA LEU A 160 -3.54 15.29 -2.74
C LEU A 160 -5.03 15.12 -2.41
N THR A 161 -5.74 14.32 -3.20
CA THR A 161 -7.15 13.98 -2.95
C THR A 161 -7.31 13.23 -1.60
N LEU A 162 -6.40 12.30 -1.29
CA LEU A 162 -6.40 11.56 -0.03
C LEU A 162 -6.02 12.41 1.21
N ALA A 163 -5.41 13.56 0.98
CA ALA A 163 -5.12 14.57 1.99
C ALA A 163 -6.22 15.65 2.09
N ASP A 164 -7.40 15.44 1.50
CA ASP A 164 -8.48 16.44 1.44
C ASP A 164 -8.01 17.80 0.85
N TYR A 165 -7.07 17.76 -0.10
CA TYR A 165 -6.41 18.92 -0.73
C TYR A 165 -5.58 19.79 0.23
N ASP A 166 -5.19 19.26 1.37
CA ASP A 166 -4.19 19.86 2.24
C ASP A 166 -2.80 19.58 1.67
N ILE A 167 -2.15 20.62 1.14
CA ILE A 167 -0.87 20.51 0.44
C ILE A 167 0.24 20.11 1.42
N ASP A 168 0.30 20.73 2.60
CA ASP A 168 1.33 20.47 3.60
C ASP A 168 1.25 19.03 4.12
N LEU A 169 0.04 18.53 4.30
CA LEU A 169 -0.20 17.14 4.71
C LEU A 169 0.16 16.18 3.56
N ALA A 170 -0.23 16.49 2.32
CA ALA A 170 0.06 15.67 1.15
C ALA A 170 1.56 15.56 0.88
N GLN A 171 2.32 16.65 1.03
CA GLN A 171 3.78 16.68 0.85
C GLN A 171 4.53 15.79 1.85
N ARG A 172 3.93 15.47 3.00
CA ARG A 172 4.46 14.50 3.99
C ARG A 172 3.93 13.09 3.80
N GLY A 173 3.19 12.85 2.73
CA GLY A 173 2.58 11.57 2.40
C GLY A 173 3.56 10.53 1.89
N ILE A 174 3.04 9.32 1.71
CA ILE A 174 3.75 8.17 1.14
C ILE A 174 3.12 7.79 -0.19
N VAL A 175 3.93 7.63 -1.22
CA VAL A 175 3.55 7.09 -2.52
C VAL A 175 4.18 5.72 -2.69
N TYR A 176 3.34 4.70 -2.91
CA TYR A 176 3.77 3.35 -3.25
C TYR A 176 3.48 3.08 -4.73
N ILE A 177 4.53 2.73 -5.49
CA ILE A 177 4.42 2.38 -6.92
C ILE A 177 4.76 0.90 -7.06
N ASP A 178 3.74 0.09 -7.36
CA ASP A 178 3.91 -1.36 -7.55
C ASP A 178 4.31 -1.71 -8.99
N GLU A 179 4.84 -2.90 -9.17
CA GLU A 179 5.18 -3.52 -10.47
C GLU A 179 6.19 -2.70 -11.31
N VAL A 180 7.10 -1.96 -10.65
CA VAL A 180 8.10 -1.15 -11.37
C VAL A 180 9.03 -1.98 -12.26
N ASP A 181 9.24 -3.26 -11.93
CA ASP A 181 10.00 -4.22 -12.74
C ASP A 181 9.39 -4.47 -14.13
N LYS A 182 8.09 -4.19 -14.34
CA LYS A 182 7.43 -4.29 -15.64
C LYS A 182 7.81 -3.17 -16.61
N LYS A 183 8.39 -2.10 -16.10
CA LYS A 183 8.95 -0.99 -16.89
C LYS A 183 10.46 -1.13 -17.14
N ALA A 184 11.08 -2.22 -16.68
CA ALA A 184 12.47 -2.55 -16.97
C ALA A 184 12.70 -2.76 -18.48
N ARG A 185 13.84 -2.29 -18.99
CA ARG A 185 14.25 -2.51 -20.40
C ARG A 185 14.42 -4.01 -20.66
N ARG A 186 13.83 -4.52 -21.74
CA ARG A 186 14.06 -5.90 -22.19
C ARG A 186 15.20 -5.89 -23.21
N SER A 187 16.25 -6.65 -22.94
CA SER A 187 17.47 -6.72 -23.75
C SER A 187 17.32 -7.37 -25.15
N GLU A 188 16.13 -7.78 -25.57
CA GLU A 188 15.95 -8.59 -26.80
C GLU A 188 15.32 -7.87 -28.00
N SER A 189 14.98 -6.59 -27.93
CA SER A 189 14.46 -5.88 -29.09
C SER A 189 15.56 -5.06 -29.79
N ASN A 190 16.23 -5.68 -30.78
CA ASN A 190 17.13 -5.02 -31.76
C ASN A 190 16.41 -4.03 -32.71
N VAL A 191 15.25 -3.50 -32.34
CA VAL A 191 14.52 -2.52 -33.13
C VAL A 191 14.74 -1.16 -32.46
N ALA A 192 15.38 -0.26 -33.20
CA ALA A 192 15.69 1.13 -32.81
C ALA A 192 14.42 2.01 -32.66
N THR A 193 13.34 1.47 -32.18
CA THR A 193 12.16 2.23 -31.77
C THR A 193 12.32 2.60 -30.30
N ARG A 194 12.31 3.91 -30.04
CA ARG A 194 12.30 4.50 -28.69
C ARG A 194 11.27 3.75 -27.84
N ASP A 195 11.71 3.09 -26.75
CA ASP A 195 10.82 2.38 -25.84
C ASP A 195 10.07 3.41 -24.97
N VAL A 196 8.99 3.94 -25.54
CA VAL A 196 8.14 4.97 -24.94
C VAL A 196 7.39 4.43 -23.71
N SER A 197 7.26 3.11 -23.61
CA SER A 197 6.46 2.46 -22.57
C SER A 197 7.26 2.08 -21.32
N GLY A 198 8.56 1.93 -21.40
CA GLY A 198 9.43 1.50 -20.31
C GLY A 198 10.35 2.60 -19.81
N GLU A 199 11.31 3.03 -20.64
CA GLU A 199 12.33 4.01 -20.25
C GLU A 199 11.74 5.41 -20.00
N GLY A 200 10.79 5.86 -20.82
CA GLY A 200 10.15 7.17 -20.65
C GLY A 200 9.41 7.26 -19.31
N VAL A 201 8.73 6.17 -18.89
CA VAL A 201 8.08 6.11 -17.57
C VAL A 201 9.11 6.12 -16.44
N GLN A 202 10.23 5.41 -16.57
CA GLN A 202 11.30 5.45 -15.57
C GLN A 202 11.90 6.86 -15.41
N GLN A 203 12.08 7.61 -16.51
CA GLN A 203 12.56 8.99 -16.47
C GLN A 203 11.53 9.94 -15.86
N ALA A 204 10.24 9.75 -16.13
CA ALA A 204 9.19 10.53 -15.48
C ALA A 204 9.11 10.25 -13.98
N LEU A 205 9.21 8.97 -13.56
CA LEU A 205 9.32 8.59 -12.16
C LEU A 205 10.55 9.19 -11.49
N LEU A 206 11.70 9.22 -12.18
CA LEU A 206 12.93 9.81 -11.65
C LEU A 206 12.71 11.25 -11.21
N ARG A 207 12.03 12.07 -12.02
CA ARG A 207 11.73 13.48 -11.68
C ARG A 207 10.94 13.59 -10.36
N LEU A 208 9.92 12.76 -10.17
CA LEU A 208 9.12 12.77 -8.93
C LEU A 208 9.94 12.32 -7.72
N VAL A 209 10.73 11.26 -7.91
CA VAL A 209 11.53 10.64 -6.84
C VAL A 209 12.67 11.54 -6.39
N GLU A 210 13.27 12.32 -7.29
CA GLU A 210 14.32 13.30 -6.98
C GLU A 210 13.83 14.46 -6.12
N GLY A 211 12.58 14.84 -6.27
CA GLY A 211 12.00 16.01 -5.63
C GLY A 211 11.99 17.22 -6.57
N THR A 212 10.81 17.58 -7.01
CA THR A 212 10.60 18.69 -7.94
C THR A 212 9.23 19.30 -7.72
N ILE A 213 9.08 20.57 -8.11
CA ILE A 213 7.79 21.25 -8.13
C ILE A 213 7.08 20.87 -9.42
N ILE A 214 5.90 20.27 -9.28
CA ILE A 214 5.02 19.89 -10.38
C ILE A 214 3.70 20.65 -10.31
N LYS A 215 3.04 20.80 -11.47
CA LYS A 215 1.69 21.37 -11.55
C LYS A 215 0.66 20.26 -11.56
N VAL A 216 -0.16 20.20 -10.53
CA VAL A 216 -1.21 19.20 -10.36
C VAL A 216 -2.56 19.84 -10.64
N LYS A 217 -3.42 19.18 -11.43
CA LYS A 217 -4.79 19.66 -11.70
C LYS A 217 -5.66 19.47 -10.46
N LEU A 218 -6.43 20.50 -10.11
CA LEU A 218 -7.50 20.38 -9.13
C LEU A 218 -8.73 19.76 -9.79
N GLY A 219 -9.05 18.51 -9.41
CA GLY A 219 -10.19 17.74 -9.90
C GLY A 219 -11.56 18.26 -9.46
N ASN A 220 -11.75 19.56 -9.31
CA ASN A 220 -13.05 20.16 -9.04
C ASN A 220 -13.83 20.27 -10.35
N GLY A 221 -14.81 19.40 -10.57
CA GLY A 221 -15.69 19.24 -11.74
C GLY A 221 -16.41 20.47 -12.29
N LYS A 222 -15.85 21.64 -12.18
CA LYS A 222 -16.27 22.85 -12.88
C LYS A 222 -15.54 22.93 -14.22
N LYS A 223 -16.25 22.69 -15.29
CA LYS A 223 -15.83 22.65 -16.70
C LYS A 223 -15.09 23.89 -17.23
N TYR A 224 -14.73 24.90 -16.43
CA TYR A 224 -14.24 26.18 -16.92
C TYR A 224 -13.08 26.83 -16.13
N SER A 225 -12.50 26.17 -15.14
CA SER A 225 -11.25 26.66 -14.53
C SER A 225 -10.27 25.48 -14.40
N GLU A 226 -9.25 25.48 -15.24
CA GLU A 226 -8.08 24.63 -15.05
C GLU A 226 -7.22 25.27 -13.94
N ASP A 227 -7.65 25.11 -12.70
CA ASP A 227 -6.84 25.54 -11.56
C ASP A 227 -5.76 24.49 -11.32
N PHE A 228 -4.49 24.90 -11.48
CA PHE A 228 -3.33 24.10 -11.15
C PHE A 228 -2.77 24.51 -9.79
N ILE A 229 -2.35 23.56 -9.01
CA ILE A 229 -1.59 23.79 -7.79
C ILE A 229 -0.14 23.39 -8.05
N GLU A 230 0.80 24.19 -7.56
CA GLU A 230 2.21 23.83 -7.49
C GLU A 230 2.41 22.92 -6.27
N PHE A 231 2.98 21.74 -6.51
CA PHE A 231 3.17 20.72 -5.51
C PHE A 231 4.66 20.31 -5.50
N ASP A 232 5.31 20.43 -4.36
CA ASP A 232 6.69 20.01 -4.17
C ASP A 232 6.76 18.56 -3.69
N THR A 233 7.43 17.69 -4.45
CA THR A 233 7.59 16.27 -4.14
C THR A 233 8.82 15.96 -3.26
N SER A 234 9.60 16.95 -2.85
CA SER A 234 10.86 16.78 -2.11
C SER A 234 10.67 16.07 -0.77
N ASN A 235 9.52 16.25 -0.11
CA ASN A 235 9.22 15.65 1.18
C ASN A 235 8.30 14.42 1.10
N VAL A 236 7.84 14.05 -0.09
CA VAL A 236 7.06 12.81 -0.29
C VAL A 236 7.99 11.60 -0.20
N LEU A 237 7.64 10.59 0.60
CA LEU A 237 8.36 9.32 0.61
C LEU A 237 7.89 8.44 -0.54
N PHE A 238 8.77 8.16 -1.48
CA PHE A 238 8.50 7.19 -2.55
C PHE A 238 9.01 5.82 -2.15
N ILE A 239 8.14 4.83 -2.28
CA ILE A 239 8.43 3.41 -2.09
C ILE A 239 8.06 2.71 -3.39
N LEU A 240 9.04 2.19 -4.10
CA LEU A 240 8.84 1.44 -5.33
C LEU A 240 8.85 -0.05 -5.01
N GLY A 241 7.98 -0.83 -5.65
CA GLY A 241 7.89 -2.26 -5.45
C GLY A 241 7.91 -3.03 -6.78
N GLY A 242 8.54 -4.19 -6.78
CA GLY A 242 8.54 -5.07 -7.95
C GLY A 242 8.83 -6.52 -7.58
N ALA A 243 8.38 -7.44 -8.44
CA ALA A 243 8.66 -8.86 -8.26
C ALA A 243 10.08 -9.22 -8.73
N PHE A 244 10.62 -8.54 -9.72
CA PHE A 244 11.94 -8.75 -10.32
C PHE A 244 12.21 -10.22 -10.64
N VAL A 245 11.23 -10.89 -11.26
CA VAL A 245 11.30 -12.32 -11.57
C VAL A 245 12.54 -12.63 -12.42
N GLY A 246 13.42 -13.47 -11.88
CA GLY A 246 14.66 -13.89 -12.56
C GLY A 246 15.90 -13.05 -12.21
N VAL A 247 15.78 -12.04 -11.33
CA VAL A 247 16.94 -11.27 -10.83
C VAL A 247 17.94 -12.17 -10.11
N GLU A 248 17.50 -13.30 -9.57
CA GLU A 248 18.35 -14.30 -8.93
C GLU A 248 19.44 -14.82 -9.87
N LYS A 249 19.15 -14.93 -11.18
CA LYS A 249 20.13 -15.33 -12.19
C LYS A 249 21.24 -14.28 -12.38
N THR A 250 20.90 -13.01 -12.23
CA THR A 250 21.86 -11.90 -12.31
C THR A 250 22.76 -11.92 -11.09
N ILE A 251 22.18 -12.10 -9.89
CA ILE A 251 22.95 -12.25 -8.65
C ILE A 251 23.87 -13.46 -8.71
N GLU A 252 23.36 -14.63 -9.15
CA GLU A 252 24.15 -15.86 -9.30
C GLU A 252 25.32 -15.64 -10.27
N ARG A 253 25.08 -15.01 -11.42
CA ARG A 253 26.13 -14.67 -12.41
C ARG A 253 27.21 -13.76 -11.83
N ARG A 254 26.85 -12.73 -11.05
CA ARG A 254 27.79 -11.84 -10.36
C ARG A 254 28.65 -12.59 -9.35
N LEU A 255 28.00 -13.41 -8.51
CA LEU A 255 28.71 -14.21 -7.50
C LEU A 255 29.64 -15.26 -8.12
N THR A 256 29.23 -15.87 -9.25
CA THR A 256 30.06 -16.86 -9.96
C THR A 256 31.24 -16.19 -10.66
N LYS A 257 31.06 -15.03 -11.28
CA LYS A 257 32.17 -14.26 -11.91
C LYS A 257 33.24 -13.87 -10.89
N SER A 258 32.84 -13.50 -9.67
CA SER A 258 33.78 -13.13 -8.61
C SER A 258 34.58 -14.35 -8.06
N SER A 259 34.06 -15.56 -8.20
CA SER A 259 34.70 -16.80 -7.72
C SER A 259 35.57 -17.50 -8.78
N THR A 260 35.52 -17.10 -10.06
CA THR A 260 36.28 -17.74 -11.15
C THR A 260 37.74 -17.25 -11.25
N ILE A 261 38.19 -16.33 -10.41
CA ILE A 261 39.58 -15.91 -10.30
C ILE A 261 40.29 -16.77 -9.22
N GLY A 262 40.24 -18.10 -9.37
CA GLY A 262 40.91 -19.04 -8.49
C GLY A 262 40.43 -20.47 -8.64
N PHE A 263 41.31 -21.44 -8.42
CA PHE A 263 41.11 -22.91 -8.60
C PHE A 263 40.02 -23.54 -7.70
N ASN A 264 39.22 -22.75 -6.95
CA ASN A 264 38.13 -23.23 -6.10
C ASN A 264 36.78 -22.64 -6.55
N ALA A 265 36.21 -23.20 -7.61
CA ALA A 265 34.80 -22.95 -7.93
C ALA A 265 33.95 -23.58 -6.79
N THR A 266 33.54 -22.79 -5.83
CA THR A 266 32.53 -23.22 -4.84
C THR A 266 31.20 -23.37 -5.58
N VAL A 267 30.77 -24.64 -5.70
CA VAL A 267 29.38 -24.94 -6.11
C VAL A 267 28.47 -24.28 -5.08
N ILE A 268 27.62 -23.37 -5.56
CA ILE A 268 26.63 -22.73 -4.69
C ILE A 268 25.70 -23.81 -4.17
N ASP A 269 25.76 -24.10 -2.88
CA ASP A 269 24.89 -25.07 -2.20
C ASP A 269 23.43 -24.77 -2.43
N ALA A 270 22.57 -25.78 -2.44
CA ALA A 270 21.12 -25.65 -2.66
C ALA A 270 20.46 -24.67 -1.67
N ASP A 271 20.96 -24.61 -0.43
CA ASP A 271 20.51 -23.66 0.59
C ASP A 271 20.94 -22.21 0.29
N ALA A 272 22.10 -22.03 -0.34
CA ALA A 272 22.55 -20.71 -0.80
C ALA A 272 21.71 -20.18 -1.98
N LYS A 273 21.10 -21.07 -2.79
CA LYS A 273 20.15 -20.67 -3.86
C LYS A 273 18.84 -20.15 -3.30
N ASN A 274 18.39 -20.63 -2.15
CA ASN A 274 17.17 -20.17 -1.51
C ASN A 274 17.28 -18.75 -0.92
N ASN A 275 18.51 -18.22 -0.76
CA ASN A 275 18.76 -16.92 -0.12
C ASN A 275 19.50 -15.93 -1.04
N LEU A 276 19.36 -16.07 -2.38
CA LEU A 276 20.04 -15.18 -3.33
C LEU A 276 19.54 -13.74 -3.24
N LEU A 277 18.24 -13.54 -3.00
CA LEU A 277 17.66 -12.20 -2.91
C LEU A 277 18.24 -11.38 -1.74
N SER A 278 18.69 -12.00 -0.66
CA SER A 278 19.36 -11.28 0.44
C SER A 278 20.70 -10.66 0.04
N LYS A 279 21.28 -11.09 -1.10
CA LYS A 279 22.53 -10.60 -1.65
C LYS A 279 22.34 -9.61 -2.79
N LEU A 280 21.12 -9.08 -2.95
CA LEU A 280 20.76 -8.11 -3.98
C LEU A 280 21.57 -6.82 -3.80
N LEU A 281 22.16 -6.34 -4.90
CA LEU A 281 22.87 -5.07 -4.98
C LEU A 281 22.23 -4.16 -6.04
N PRO A 282 22.47 -2.83 -5.98
CA PRO A 282 22.00 -1.90 -7.00
C PRO A 282 22.37 -2.30 -8.44
N GLU A 283 23.56 -2.85 -8.64
CA GLU A 283 24.05 -3.34 -9.93
C GLU A 283 23.16 -4.43 -10.53
N ASP A 284 22.62 -5.34 -9.69
CA ASP A 284 21.74 -6.41 -10.13
C ASP A 284 20.40 -5.86 -10.66
N VAL A 285 19.94 -4.75 -10.07
CA VAL A 285 18.71 -4.07 -10.47
C VAL A 285 18.90 -3.29 -11.78
N ILE A 286 20.06 -2.69 -11.97
CA ILE A 286 20.47 -2.04 -13.23
C ILE A 286 20.60 -3.09 -14.33
N ASP A 287 21.30 -4.20 -14.07
CA ASP A 287 21.43 -5.32 -14.99
C ASP A 287 20.09 -5.97 -15.37
N TYR A 288 19.10 -5.90 -14.48
CA TYR A 288 17.73 -6.34 -14.73
C TYR A 288 16.99 -5.43 -15.72
N GLY A 289 17.37 -4.13 -15.80
CA GLY A 289 16.85 -3.17 -16.78
C GLY A 289 16.26 -1.88 -16.22
N LEU A 290 16.42 -1.57 -14.93
CA LEU A 290 16.15 -0.22 -14.44
C LEU A 290 17.30 0.72 -14.83
N ILE A 291 16.95 2.00 -15.11
CA ILE A 291 17.97 2.99 -15.44
C ILE A 291 18.84 3.33 -14.22
N PRO A 292 20.16 3.49 -14.39
CA PRO A 292 21.07 3.76 -13.28
C PRO A 292 20.70 4.98 -12.46
N GLU A 293 20.19 6.02 -13.11
CA GLU A 293 19.78 7.28 -12.47
C GLU A 293 18.63 7.06 -11.49
N LEU A 294 17.63 6.25 -11.87
CA LEU A 294 16.51 5.92 -10.98
C LEU A 294 16.98 5.06 -9.81
N VAL A 295 17.82 4.06 -10.07
CA VAL A 295 18.39 3.20 -9.00
C VAL A 295 19.23 4.02 -8.03
N GLY A 296 19.99 5.01 -8.52
CA GLY A 296 20.76 5.93 -7.68
C GLY A 296 19.90 6.78 -6.74
N ARG A 297 18.61 7.02 -7.08
CA ARG A 297 17.66 7.74 -6.21
C ARG A 297 16.83 6.83 -5.31
N LEU A 298 17.13 5.51 -5.34
CA LEU A 298 16.53 4.48 -4.48
C LEU A 298 17.64 3.80 -3.65
N PRO A 299 18.35 4.54 -2.79
CA PRO A 299 19.53 4.03 -2.10
C PRO A 299 19.20 2.89 -1.13
N ILE A 300 17.96 2.77 -0.71
CA ILE A 300 17.52 1.74 0.23
C ILE A 300 16.88 0.59 -0.54
N LEU A 301 17.67 -0.47 -0.75
CA LEU A 301 17.22 -1.73 -1.32
C LEU A 301 16.81 -2.70 -0.21
N ILE A 302 15.57 -3.19 -0.28
CA ILE A 302 15.05 -4.16 0.68
C ILE A 302 14.51 -5.36 -0.08
N SER A 303 15.09 -6.52 0.17
CA SER A 303 14.64 -7.78 -0.39
C SER A 303 13.68 -8.52 0.54
N LEU A 304 12.60 -9.04 -0.03
CA LEU A 304 11.62 -9.88 0.66
C LEU A 304 11.65 -11.28 0.05
N GLU A 305 11.88 -12.27 0.90
CA GLU A 305 11.97 -13.67 0.48
C GLU A 305 10.59 -14.35 0.49
N ASN A 306 10.52 -15.55 -0.11
CA ASN A 306 9.32 -16.37 0.00
C ASN A 306 9.06 -16.76 1.46
N LEU A 307 7.79 -16.76 1.84
CA LEU A 307 7.40 -17.19 3.18
C LEU A 307 7.47 -18.71 3.31
N THR A 308 8.00 -19.17 4.43
CA THR A 308 8.02 -20.59 4.81
C THR A 308 6.62 -21.08 5.22
N GLU A 309 6.43 -22.42 5.31
CA GLU A 309 5.16 -23.01 5.81
C GLU A 309 4.79 -22.46 7.20
N GLY A 310 5.76 -22.42 8.11
CA GLY A 310 5.54 -21.87 9.45
C GLY A 310 5.11 -20.41 9.44
N GLN A 311 5.73 -19.60 8.58
CA GLN A 311 5.34 -18.19 8.41
C GLN A 311 3.96 -18.02 7.77
N LEU A 312 3.61 -18.83 6.76
CA LEU A 312 2.27 -18.81 6.15
C LEU A 312 1.18 -19.19 7.16
N ARG A 313 1.49 -20.14 8.08
CA ARG A 313 0.58 -20.45 9.19
C ARG A 313 0.44 -19.26 10.15
N GLN A 314 1.53 -18.56 10.48
CA GLN A 314 1.49 -17.35 11.31
C GLN A 314 0.71 -16.20 10.67
N VAL A 315 0.68 -16.09 9.33
CA VAL A 315 -0.13 -15.10 8.60
C VAL A 315 -1.62 -15.22 8.94
N LEU A 316 -2.10 -16.39 9.31
CA LEU A 316 -3.48 -16.61 9.76
C LEU A 316 -3.77 -16.12 11.20
N SER A 317 -2.73 -15.72 11.94
CA SER A 317 -2.83 -15.31 13.35
C SER A 317 -2.44 -13.84 13.59
N VAL A 318 -1.92 -13.13 12.58
CA VAL A 318 -1.59 -11.71 12.71
C VAL A 318 -2.83 -10.84 12.73
N LYS A 319 -2.68 -9.60 13.21
CA LYS A 319 -3.78 -8.64 13.33
C LYS A 319 -4.43 -8.34 11.96
N ASN A 320 -5.77 -8.35 11.94
CA ASN A 320 -6.56 -8.11 10.73
C ASN A 320 -6.29 -9.12 9.60
N ASN A 321 -6.02 -10.38 9.96
CA ASN A 321 -5.85 -11.48 9.01
C ASN A 321 -7.17 -11.87 8.33
N SER A 322 -7.11 -12.77 7.33
CA SER A 322 -8.30 -13.23 6.61
C SER A 322 -9.27 -14.04 7.48
N VAL A 323 -8.76 -14.75 8.50
CA VAL A 323 -9.59 -15.52 9.43
C VAL A 323 -10.44 -14.59 10.29
N ASP A 324 -9.86 -13.52 10.85
CA ASP A 324 -10.61 -12.53 11.63
C ASP A 324 -11.68 -11.86 10.81
N GLN A 325 -11.40 -11.55 9.54
CA GLN A 325 -12.37 -10.93 8.63
C GLN A 325 -13.58 -11.84 8.38
N VAL A 326 -13.37 -13.12 8.07
CA VAL A 326 -14.48 -14.06 7.83
C VAL A 326 -15.23 -14.39 9.10
N LYS A 327 -14.56 -14.48 10.26
CA LYS A 327 -15.21 -14.62 11.59
C LYS A 327 -16.12 -13.44 11.89
N THR A 328 -15.65 -12.22 11.65
CA THR A 328 -16.42 -11.00 11.88
C THR A 328 -17.67 -10.96 10.98
N LEU A 329 -17.53 -11.33 9.69
CA LEU A 329 -18.66 -11.37 8.77
C LEU A 329 -19.74 -12.36 9.21
N LEU A 330 -19.40 -13.59 9.61
CA LEU A 330 -20.36 -14.59 10.08
C LEU A 330 -20.95 -14.26 11.46
N ALA A 331 -20.19 -13.54 12.31
CA ALA A 331 -20.71 -13.07 13.59
C ALA A 331 -21.87 -12.06 13.42
N ILE A 332 -21.94 -11.31 12.32
CA ILE A 332 -23.10 -10.45 11.98
C ILE A 332 -24.37 -11.31 11.82
N ASP A 333 -24.23 -12.50 11.23
CA ASP A 333 -25.31 -13.49 11.09
C ASP A 333 -25.51 -14.34 12.37
N LYS A 334 -24.85 -13.98 13.49
CA LYS A 334 -24.89 -14.68 14.77
C LYS A 334 -24.38 -16.11 14.71
N ILE A 335 -23.48 -16.41 13.81
CA ILE A 335 -22.80 -17.69 13.68
C ILE A 335 -21.35 -17.50 14.05
N GLU A 336 -20.89 -18.25 15.06
CA GLU A 336 -19.48 -18.31 15.45
C GLU A 336 -18.71 -19.21 14.49
N LEU A 337 -17.56 -18.78 14.01
CA LEU A 337 -16.69 -19.56 13.13
C LEU A 337 -15.41 -19.98 13.87
N GLU A 338 -15.13 -21.26 13.88
CA GLU A 338 -13.97 -21.85 14.52
C GLU A 338 -13.13 -22.64 13.51
N PHE A 339 -11.80 -22.47 13.59
CA PHE A 339 -10.83 -23.23 12.82
C PHE A 339 -9.85 -23.92 13.75
N THR A 340 -9.58 -25.20 13.52
CA THR A 340 -8.59 -25.93 14.31
C THR A 340 -7.16 -25.68 13.80
N GLU A 341 -6.19 -26.05 14.61
CA GLU A 341 -4.77 -26.00 14.25
C GLU A 341 -4.42 -26.83 13.00
N LYS A 342 -5.17 -27.90 12.78
CA LYS A 342 -5.02 -28.75 11.60
C LYS A 342 -5.48 -28.04 10.33
N PHE A 343 -6.59 -27.31 10.38
CA PHE A 343 -7.02 -26.46 9.27
C PHE A 343 -5.94 -25.46 8.88
N TYR A 344 -5.32 -24.74 9.85
CA TYR A 344 -4.25 -23.80 9.59
C TYR A 344 -3.02 -24.45 8.93
N SER A 345 -2.66 -25.66 9.38
CA SER A 345 -1.57 -26.43 8.77
C SER A 345 -1.88 -26.83 7.31
N ASP A 346 -3.11 -27.28 7.05
CA ASP A 346 -3.53 -27.68 5.71
C ASP A 346 -3.53 -26.47 4.75
N VAL A 347 -4.05 -25.34 5.20
CA VAL A 347 -4.05 -24.07 4.42
C VAL A 347 -2.62 -23.65 4.06
N ALA A 348 -1.68 -23.68 5.02
CA ALA A 348 -0.28 -23.32 4.79
C ALA A 348 0.38 -24.25 3.75
N LYS A 349 0.17 -25.55 3.84
CA LYS A 349 0.71 -26.53 2.88
C LYS A 349 0.18 -26.31 1.45
N ILE A 350 -1.11 -26.05 1.32
CA ILE A 350 -1.74 -25.76 0.03
C ILE A 350 -1.20 -24.44 -0.54
N ALA A 351 -1.05 -23.40 0.31
CA ALA A 351 -0.54 -22.10 -0.09
C ALA A 351 0.89 -22.19 -0.66
N ILE A 352 1.77 -23.03 -0.06
CA ILE A 352 3.12 -23.27 -0.60
C ILE A 352 3.07 -23.90 -1.99
N LYS A 353 2.21 -24.91 -2.18
CA LYS A 353 2.07 -25.57 -3.49
C LYS A 353 1.62 -24.60 -4.58
N GLN A 354 0.82 -23.60 -4.23
CA GLN A 354 0.33 -22.59 -5.18
C GLN A 354 1.38 -21.52 -5.54
N LYS A 355 2.46 -21.39 -4.80
CA LYS A 355 3.55 -20.42 -5.04
C LYS A 355 3.11 -18.94 -5.11
N LEU A 356 1.97 -18.58 -4.51
CA LEU A 356 1.41 -17.23 -4.50
C LEU A 356 1.58 -16.50 -3.15
N GLY A 357 2.38 -17.07 -2.24
CA GLY A 357 2.66 -16.51 -0.93
C GLY A 357 1.41 -16.29 -0.07
N ALA A 358 1.39 -15.24 0.73
CA ALA A 358 0.27 -14.93 1.62
C ALA A 358 -1.05 -14.62 0.87
N ARG A 359 -1.02 -14.26 -0.41
CA ARG A 359 -2.23 -14.02 -1.20
C ARG A 359 -3.07 -15.29 -1.36
N SER A 360 -2.41 -16.46 -1.54
CA SER A 360 -3.12 -17.75 -1.61
C SER A 360 -3.77 -18.13 -0.28
N VAL A 361 -3.16 -17.81 0.86
CA VAL A 361 -3.74 -18.06 2.19
C VAL A 361 -5.10 -17.40 2.32
N LYS A 362 -5.21 -16.12 1.94
CA LYS A 362 -6.48 -15.38 1.95
C LYS A 362 -7.54 -16.07 1.09
N SER A 363 -7.23 -16.35 -0.16
CA SER A 363 -8.18 -16.99 -1.09
C SER A 363 -8.63 -18.38 -0.59
N ILE A 364 -7.71 -19.18 -0.04
CA ILE A 364 -8.03 -20.51 0.50
C ILE A 364 -9.03 -20.41 1.64
N VAL A 365 -8.82 -19.48 2.58
CA VAL A 365 -9.74 -19.26 3.72
C VAL A 365 -11.12 -18.78 3.23
N GLU A 366 -11.15 -17.78 2.34
CA GLU A 366 -12.41 -17.24 1.81
C GLU A 366 -13.23 -18.32 1.07
N TYR A 367 -12.59 -19.11 0.21
CA TYR A 367 -13.28 -20.21 -0.48
C TYR A 367 -13.80 -21.29 0.47
N SER A 368 -13.08 -21.59 1.56
CA SER A 368 -13.53 -22.56 2.55
C SER A 368 -14.85 -22.17 3.20
N VAL A 369 -15.06 -20.88 3.47
CA VAL A 369 -16.24 -20.41 4.19
C VAL A 369 -17.38 -19.95 3.27
N MET A 370 -17.15 -19.83 1.98
CA MET A 370 -18.11 -19.25 1.03
C MET A 370 -19.47 -19.97 1.03
N ASN A 371 -19.48 -21.30 1.10
CA ASN A 371 -20.74 -22.07 1.15
C ASN A 371 -21.51 -21.81 2.46
N ILE A 372 -20.80 -21.72 3.58
CA ILE A 372 -21.41 -21.38 4.87
C ILE A 372 -21.98 -19.96 4.83
N MET A 373 -21.24 -18.99 4.31
CA MET A 373 -21.70 -17.60 4.17
C MET A 373 -22.96 -17.51 3.29
N TYR A 374 -23.00 -18.25 2.18
CA TYR A 374 -24.20 -18.28 1.32
C TYR A 374 -25.44 -18.80 2.05
N ARG A 375 -25.28 -19.77 2.93
CA ARG A 375 -26.35 -20.41 3.69
C ARG A 375 -26.55 -19.82 5.09
N ALA A 376 -25.76 -18.84 5.52
CA ALA A 376 -25.76 -18.32 6.88
C ALA A 376 -27.16 -17.92 7.40
N PRO A 377 -28.02 -17.22 6.63
CA PRO A 377 -29.37 -16.88 7.12
C PRO A 377 -30.27 -18.10 7.34
N GLU A 378 -30.11 -19.19 6.58
CA GLU A 378 -30.86 -20.43 6.72
C GLU A 378 -30.33 -21.26 7.89
N LEU A 379 -29.03 -21.36 8.04
CA LEU A 379 -28.34 -22.03 9.13
C LEU A 379 -28.74 -21.40 10.49
N GLN A 380 -28.76 -20.07 10.56
CA GLN A 380 -29.20 -19.35 11.75
C GLN A 380 -30.67 -19.67 12.10
N LYS A 381 -31.55 -19.68 11.11
CA LYS A 381 -32.97 -20.02 11.34
C LYS A 381 -33.16 -21.47 11.80
N SER A 382 -32.33 -22.40 11.37
CA SER A 382 -32.32 -23.79 11.80
C SER A 382 -31.68 -24.01 13.17
N GLY A 383 -31.19 -22.94 13.83
CA GLY A 383 -30.63 -22.99 15.17
C GLY A 383 -29.14 -23.26 15.24
N VAL A 384 -28.42 -23.17 14.12
CA VAL A 384 -26.94 -23.26 14.11
C VAL A 384 -26.35 -22.01 14.76
N THR A 385 -25.50 -22.21 15.75
CA THR A 385 -24.81 -21.13 16.50
C THR A 385 -23.34 -21.08 16.21
N ARG A 386 -22.71 -22.21 15.81
CA ARG A 386 -21.29 -22.28 15.53
C ARG A 386 -21.01 -23.27 14.40
N VAL A 387 -19.98 -22.95 13.59
CA VAL A 387 -19.44 -23.80 12.52
C VAL A 387 -17.96 -24.05 12.77
N VAL A 388 -17.56 -25.31 12.77
CA VAL A 388 -16.18 -25.74 13.07
C VAL A 388 -15.56 -26.39 11.83
N PHE A 389 -14.40 -25.85 11.39
CA PHE A 389 -13.59 -26.43 10.35
C PHE A 389 -12.38 -27.16 10.98
N ASP A 390 -12.46 -28.50 11.07
CA ASP A 390 -11.35 -29.32 11.57
C ASP A 390 -10.23 -29.49 10.55
N ASN A 391 -10.56 -29.49 9.27
CA ASN A 391 -9.63 -29.66 8.17
C ASN A 391 -10.00 -28.68 7.04
N TYR A 392 -9.07 -28.46 6.12
CA TYR A 392 -9.42 -27.83 4.85
C TYR A 392 -10.35 -28.79 4.06
N PRO A 393 -11.52 -28.33 3.61
CA PRO A 393 -12.50 -29.20 2.96
C PRO A 393 -12.08 -29.55 1.53
N ILE A 394 -11.32 -30.64 1.38
CA ILE A 394 -10.85 -31.16 0.08
C ILE A 394 -11.85 -32.19 -0.49
N SER A 395 -12.56 -32.89 0.39
CA SER A 395 -13.47 -34.01 0.05
C SER A 395 -14.68 -34.01 0.98
N LEU A 396 -15.74 -34.72 0.62
CA LEU A 396 -17.00 -34.79 1.35
C LEU A 396 -16.89 -35.40 2.76
N ASP A 397 -15.80 -36.10 3.08
CA ASP A 397 -15.45 -36.61 4.40
C ASP A 397 -14.74 -35.56 5.29
N LYS A 398 -14.40 -34.40 4.76
CA LYS A 398 -13.69 -33.30 5.45
C LYS A 398 -14.49 -32.00 5.46
N VAL A 399 -15.81 -32.12 5.49
CA VAL A 399 -16.71 -30.98 5.55
C VAL A 399 -16.82 -30.40 6.99
N PRO A 400 -17.24 -29.14 7.15
CA PRO A 400 -17.35 -28.55 8.48
C PRO A 400 -18.42 -29.22 9.34
N THR A 401 -18.31 -29.03 10.66
CA THR A 401 -19.27 -29.46 11.65
C THR A 401 -20.14 -28.29 12.07
N LEU A 402 -21.46 -28.48 12.02
CA LEU A 402 -22.46 -27.53 12.52
C LEU A 402 -22.78 -27.82 13.98
N VAL A 403 -22.79 -26.77 14.82
CA VAL A 403 -23.15 -26.83 16.23
C VAL A 403 -24.43 -26.04 16.43
N TYR A 404 -25.44 -26.66 17.02
CA TYR A 404 -26.76 -26.09 17.23
C TYR A 404 -26.92 -25.51 18.66
N SER A 405 -27.93 -24.70 18.86
CA SER A 405 -28.24 -24.04 20.15
C SER A 405 -28.55 -24.99 21.28
N ASP A 406 -28.97 -26.22 20.99
CA ASP A 406 -29.22 -27.31 21.94
C ASP A 406 -27.98 -28.11 22.32
N GLY A 407 -26.81 -27.76 21.74
CA GLY A 407 -25.54 -28.44 21.94
C GLY A 407 -25.30 -29.65 21.02
N ASN A 408 -26.26 -30.00 20.16
CA ASN A 408 -26.10 -31.06 19.17
C ASN A 408 -25.07 -30.63 18.09
N THR A 409 -24.34 -31.62 17.57
CA THR A 409 -23.37 -31.41 16.50
C THR A 409 -23.67 -32.35 15.34
N HIS A 410 -23.67 -31.79 14.13
CA HIS A 410 -23.85 -32.56 12.90
C HIS A 410 -22.82 -32.18 11.85
N THR A 411 -22.33 -33.17 11.12
CA THR A 411 -21.49 -32.92 9.93
C THR A 411 -22.35 -32.27 8.84
N ASP A 412 -21.86 -31.20 8.21
CA ASP A 412 -22.63 -30.50 7.19
C ASP A 412 -22.67 -31.30 5.87
N THR A 413 -23.65 -32.16 5.69
CA THR A 413 -23.82 -33.00 4.49
C THR A 413 -24.23 -32.20 3.22
N GLU A 414 -24.72 -30.96 3.42
CA GLU A 414 -25.11 -30.07 2.32
C GLU A 414 -23.98 -29.12 1.88
N TYR A 415 -22.82 -29.20 2.56
CA TYR A 415 -21.68 -28.36 2.24
C TYR A 415 -21.19 -28.60 0.81
N LYS A 416 -21.06 -27.51 0.05
CA LYS A 416 -20.56 -27.54 -1.33
C LYS A 416 -19.14 -27.02 -1.37
N ILE A 417 -18.23 -27.82 -1.90
CA ILE A 417 -16.85 -27.44 -2.16
C ILE A 417 -16.84 -26.61 -3.45
N TYR A 418 -16.56 -25.31 -3.33
CA TYR A 418 -16.35 -24.46 -4.50
C TYR A 418 -14.94 -24.69 -5.06
N ARG A 419 -14.85 -25.42 -6.17
CA ARG A 419 -13.60 -25.70 -6.87
C ARG A 419 -13.15 -24.46 -7.63
N GLY A 420 -12.42 -23.58 -6.95
CA GLY A 420 -11.81 -22.38 -7.55
C GLY A 420 -10.29 -22.39 -7.60
N LEU A 421 -9.67 -23.33 -6.91
CA LEU A 421 -8.22 -23.41 -6.76
C LEU A 421 -7.74 -24.73 -7.40
N ASN A 422 -7.22 -24.61 -8.63
CA ASN A 422 -6.51 -25.62 -9.42
C ASN A 422 -6.58 -27.09 -8.92
N GLU A 423 -7.41 -27.89 -9.55
CA GLU A 423 -7.52 -29.35 -9.30
C GLU A 423 -6.16 -30.11 -9.35
N LYS A 424 -5.13 -29.52 -9.96
CA LYS A 424 -3.77 -30.09 -10.03
C LYS A 424 -2.96 -29.97 -8.74
N ALA A 425 -3.34 -29.10 -7.81
CA ALA A 425 -2.60 -28.91 -6.55
C ALA A 425 -3.11 -29.78 -5.38
N THR A 426 -4.24 -30.48 -5.57
CA THR A 426 -4.91 -31.25 -4.51
C THR A 426 -4.81 -32.76 -4.66
N LEU A 427 -4.25 -33.28 -5.75
CA LEU A 427 -4.29 -34.72 -6.08
C LEU A 427 -2.92 -35.43 -6.16
N GLU A 428 -1.81 -34.81 -5.70
CA GLU A 428 -0.51 -35.50 -5.52
C GLU A 428 0.05 -35.31 -4.10
#